data_90ca59c8fe57e96ecbbfd7cb4267c7b8
#
_entry.id   90ca59c8fe57e96ecbbfd7cb4267c7b8
#
_cell.length_a   1.000
_cell.length_b   1.000
_cell.length_c   1.000
_cell.angle_alpha   90.00
_cell.angle_beta   90.00
_cell.angle_gamma   90.00
#
_symmetry.space_group_name_H-M   'P 1'
#
loop_
_entity.id
_entity.type
_entity.pdbx_description
1 polymer ?
#
loop_
_entity_poly.entity_id
_entity_poly.type
_entity_poly.pdbx_seq_one_letter_code
_entity_poly.pdbx_strand_id
1 'polypeptide(L)'
;MTHDAPFDTEKMWPDHGYLPHYLRIAADLGMHARVCELGVRRGDSLRLWQVLFPHGDVAGVDINPDATWPKGTTRIESAQDHPDLPELVGARDLIVDDASHDGQLTARSFELLWPQVTRGGYYVIEDWWFSWGMKGSMLAVAQNLLPLLGQPGQLVADIRYTWGLIIIRKQEARLMNLRDVLHQLIDCGSARWPDEDGQRAADAHEAVERYFLHPVPDGYPWLVRPETPPEQDARGVTSG
;
A
#
# COMPACT_ATOMS: atom_id res chain seq x y z
N MET A 1 19.79 29.42 5.71
CA MET A 1 20.14 28.68 4.47
C MET A 1 19.09 29.06 3.44
N THR A 2 19.46 29.72 2.35
CA THR A 2 18.56 30.06 1.25
C THR A 2 18.30 28.76 0.49
N HIS A 3 17.06 28.28 0.54
CA HIS A 3 16.65 27.13 -0.24
C HIS A 3 16.51 27.56 -1.70
N ASP A 4 17.52 27.29 -2.53
CA ASP A 4 17.48 27.47 -3.99
C ASP A 4 16.63 26.37 -4.69
N ALA A 5 15.74 25.73 -3.97
CA ALA A 5 14.81 24.77 -4.56
C ALA A 5 13.74 25.52 -5.37
N PRO A 6 13.34 25.02 -6.54
CA PRO A 6 12.32 25.65 -7.40
C PRO A 6 10.94 25.75 -6.75
N PHE A 7 10.76 25.10 -5.61
CA PHE A 7 9.57 25.14 -4.75
C PHE A 7 9.97 24.80 -3.30
N ASP A 8 9.28 25.41 -2.35
CA ASP A 8 9.56 25.31 -0.91
C ASP A 8 8.58 24.34 -0.23
N THR A 9 8.77 23.06 -0.44
CA THR A 9 8.01 22.01 0.26
C THR A 9 8.86 21.33 1.32
N GLU A 10 8.27 21.09 2.49
CA GLU A 10 8.88 20.39 3.63
C GLU A 10 9.36 18.98 3.24
N LYS A 11 8.72 18.35 2.24
CA LYS A 11 9.11 17.05 1.70
C LYS A 11 10.54 17.00 1.15
N MET A 12 11.08 18.16 0.76
CA MET A 12 12.46 18.33 0.27
C MET A 12 13.46 18.69 1.37
N TRP A 13 13.01 19.04 2.55
CA TRP A 13 13.90 19.43 3.63
C TRP A 13 14.70 18.22 4.16
N PRO A 14 16.01 18.35 4.33
CA PRO A 14 16.85 17.26 4.83
C PRO A 14 16.38 16.71 6.18
N ASP A 15 15.83 17.57 7.03
CA ASP A 15 15.41 17.23 8.38
C ASP A 15 14.16 16.33 8.41
N HIS A 16 13.31 16.40 7.39
CA HIS A 16 12.14 15.54 7.26
C HIS A 16 12.47 14.16 6.66
N GLY A 17 13.46 14.11 5.77
CA GLY A 17 13.91 12.85 5.16
C GLY A 17 12.88 12.18 4.24
N TYR A 18 11.86 12.91 3.74
CA TYR A 18 10.75 12.33 2.96
C TYR A 18 11.13 12.08 1.50
N LEU A 19 11.91 12.99 0.91
CA LEU A 19 12.27 12.93 -0.51
C LEU A 19 12.84 11.57 -0.97
N PRO A 20 13.78 10.92 -0.25
CA PRO A 20 14.29 9.62 -0.67
C PRO A 20 13.21 8.53 -0.77
N HIS A 21 12.17 8.60 0.05
CA HIS A 21 11.04 7.68 -0.01
C HIS A 21 10.16 7.95 -1.23
N TYR A 22 9.86 9.21 -1.51
CA TYR A 22 9.09 9.61 -2.68
C TYR A 22 9.81 9.33 -4.00
N LEU A 23 11.15 9.49 -4.06
CA LEU A 23 11.94 9.10 -5.22
C LEU A 23 11.86 7.60 -5.50
N ARG A 24 11.83 6.75 -4.46
CA ARG A 24 11.64 5.30 -4.62
C ARG A 24 10.25 4.98 -5.12
N ILE A 25 9.20 5.61 -4.56
CA ILE A 25 7.81 5.45 -5.02
C ILE A 25 7.69 5.90 -6.48
N ALA A 26 8.29 7.03 -6.87
CA ALA A 26 8.27 7.52 -8.23
C ALA A 26 9.00 6.58 -9.21
N ALA A 27 10.14 6.01 -8.80
CA ALA A 27 10.85 5.01 -9.60
C ALA A 27 10.01 3.74 -9.80
N ASP A 28 9.23 3.35 -8.82
CA ASP A 28 8.36 2.15 -8.86
C ASP A 28 7.13 2.37 -9.73
N LEU A 29 6.48 3.54 -9.61
CA LEU A 29 5.25 3.88 -10.34
C LEU A 29 5.49 4.36 -11.77
N GLY A 30 6.67 4.93 -12.05
CA GLY A 30 7.00 5.53 -13.34
C GLY A 30 6.36 6.89 -13.60
N MET A 31 6.76 7.53 -14.70
CA MET A 31 6.47 8.95 -14.99
C MET A 31 5.00 9.28 -15.32
N HIS A 32 4.16 8.28 -15.53
CA HIS A 32 2.74 8.43 -15.90
C HIS A 32 1.78 8.28 -14.72
N ALA A 33 2.29 8.16 -13.50
CA ALA A 33 1.45 7.92 -12.34
C ALA A 33 0.47 9.06 -12.07
N ARG A 34 -0.72 8.69 -11.64
CA ARG A 34 -1.79 9.61 -11.22
C ARG A 34 -1.66 9.82 -9.72
N VAL A 35 -1.42 11.06 -9.32
CA VAL A 35 -1.19 11.43 -7.92
C VAL A 35 -2.32 12.28 -7.40
N CYS A 36 -2.70 12.08 -6.15
CA CYS A 36 -3.58 12.97 -5.42
C CYS A 36 -3.01 13.25 -4.04
N GLU A 37 -2.96 14.51 -3.65
CA GLU A 37 -2.56 14.97 -2.31
C GLU A 37 -3.74 15.59 -1.59
N LEU A 38 -3.95 15.19 -0.34
CA LEU A 38 -4.86 15.82 0.61
C LEU A 38 -4.05 16.83 1.43
N GLY A 39 -4.49 18.10 1.46
CA GLY A 39 -3.75 19.20 2.04
C GLY A 39 -2.82 19.88 1.04
N VAL A 40 -3.32 20.89 0.36
CA VAL A 40 -2.57 21.59 -0.73
C VAL A 40 -1.83 22.82 -0.21
N ARG A 41 -2.45 23.60 0.67
CA ARG A 41 -1.90 24.82 1.25
C ARG A 41 -1.35 25.80 0.20
N ARG A 42 -0.03 25.83 -0.05
CA ARG A 42 0.64 26.71 -1.05
C ARG A 42 0.90 26.03 -2.39
N GLY A 43 0.59 24.74 -2.51
CA GLY A 43 0.75 23.96 -3.74
C GLY A 43 2.21 23.62 -4.11
N ASP A 44 3.15 23.82 -3.21
CA ASP A 44 4.56 23.54 -3.49
C ASP A 44 4.82 22.04 -3.67
N SER A 45 4.16 21.20 -2.90
CA SER A 45 4.20 19.73 -3.06
C SER A 45 3.55 19.28 -4.37
N LEU A 46 2.46 19.92 -4.81
CA LEU A 46 1.86 19.60 -6.13
C LEU A 46 2.85 19.87 -7.28
N ARG A 47 3.71 20.90 -7.15
CA ARG A 47 4.79 21.14 -8.13
C ARG A 47 5.86 20.04 -8.08
N LEU A 48 6.19 19.54 -6.89
CA LEU A 48 7.08 18.39 -6.75
C LEU A 48 6.51 17.16 -7.46
N TRP A 49 5.21 16.90 -7.30
CA TRP A 49 4.55 15.78 -7.99
C TRP A 49 4.59 15.95 -9.51
N GLN A 50 4.41 17.16 -10.03
CA GLN A 50 4.53 17.44 -11.48
C GLN A 50 5.95 17.18 -12.00
N VAL A 51 6.99 17.38 -11.18
CA VAL A 51 8.38 17.07 -11.54
C VAL A 51 8.64 15.57 -11.50
N LEU A 52 8.15 14.87 -10.48
CA LEU A 52 8.36 13.43 -10.33
C LEU A 52 7.53 12.62 -11.34
N PHE A 53 6.37 13.11 -11.73
CA PHE A 53 5.41 12.45 -12.61
C PHE A 53 5.05 13.35 -13.80
N PRO A 54 6.01 13.68 -14.69
CA PRO A 54 5.83 14.72 -15.71
C PRO A 54 4.80 14.39 -16.78
N HIS A 55 4.41 13.13 -16.89
CA HIS A 55 3.37 12.65 -17.83
C HIS A 55 2.13 12.12 -17.11
N GLY A 56 2.09 12.26 -15.79
CA GLY A 56 0.99 11.86 -14.94
C GLY A 56 -0.09 12.92 -14.80
N ASP A 57 -1.12 12.58 -14.03
CA ASP A 57 -2.16 13.51 -13.60
C ASP A 57 -1.97 13.82 -12.11
N VAL A 58 -1.86 15.11 -11.77
CA VAL A 58 -1.69 15.59 -10.42
C VAL A 58 -2.95 16.30 -9.96
N ALA A 59 -3.57 15.78 -8.91
CA ALA A 59 -4.71 16.40 -8.24
C ALA A 59 -4.35 16.80 -6.81
N GLY A 60 -5.06 17.76 -6.28
CA GLY A 60 -5.00 18.13 -4.89
C GLY A 60 -6.40 18.29 -4.30
N VAL A 61 -6.52 18.00 -3.02
CA VAL A 61 -7.74 18.22 -2.22
C VAL A 61 -7.41 19.19 -1.10
N ASP A 62 -8.20 20.26 -0.96
CA ASP A 62 -8.09 21.17 0.16
C ASP A 62 -9.45 21.73 0.51
N ILE A 63 -9.73 21.89 1.80
CA ILE A 63 -10.94 22.52 2.29
C ILE A 63 -10.83 24.05 2.26
N ASN A 64 -9.60 24.58 2.22
CA ASN A 64 -9.35 26.02 2.20
C ASN A 64 -9.50 26.57 0.76
N PRO A 65 -10.49 27.44 0.51
CA PRO A 65 -10.68 28.03 -0.81
C PRO A 65 -9.51 28.90 -1.25
N ASP A 66 -8.69 29.41 -0.30
CA ASP A 66 -7.53 30.27 -0.56
C ASP A 66 -6.24 29.45 -0.81
N ALA A 67 -6.31 28.12 -0.86
CA ALA A 67 -5.18 27.28 -1.23
C ALA A 67 -4.66 27.65 -2.63
N THR A 68 -3.34 27.60 -2.81
CA THR A 68 -2.70 27.96 -4.07
C THR A 68 -2.57 26.73 -4.97
N TRP A 69 -3.08 26.84 -6.18
CA TRP A 69 -3.15 25.73 -7.13
C TRP A 69 -2.16 25.94 -8.29
N PRO A 70 -1.13 25.12 -8.45
CA PRO A 70 -0.24 25.17 -9.61
C PRO A 70 -1.01 24.92 -10.91
N LYS A 71 -0.57 25.59 -11.98
CA LYS A 71 -1.16 25.36 -13.31
C LYS A 71 -1.00 23.90 -13.73
N GLY A 72 -2.05 23.31 -14.26
CA GLY A 72 -2.02 21.91 -14.74
C GLY A 72 -2.31 20.88 -13.65
N THR A 73 -2.75 21.31 -12.46
CA THR A 73 -3.26 20.42 -11.43
C THR A 73 -4.78 20.41 -11.40
N THR A 74 -5.37 19.27 -11.05
CA THR A 74 -6.81 19.16 -10.81
C THR A 74 -7.12 19.66 -9.40
N ARG A 75 -8.00 20.66 -9.30
CA ARG A 75 -8.44 21.25 -8.03
C ARG A 75 -9.69 20.55 -7.53
N ILE A 76 -9.66 20.08 -6.28
CA ILE A 76 -10.79 19.48 -5.56
C ILE A 76 -10.98 20.25 -4.25
N GLU A 77 -12.02 21.07 -4.16
CA GLU A 77 -12.40 21.77 -2.93
C GLU A 77 -13.29 20.85 -2.09
N SER A 78 -12.73 20.19 -1.10
CA SER A 78 -13.45 19.24 -0.26
C SER A 78 -12.75 19.04 1.08
N ALA A 79 -13.53 18.64 2.10
CA ALA A 79 -12.97 18.09 3.33
C ALA A 79 -12.41 16.70 3.06
N GLN A 80 -11.35 16.31 3.80
CA GLN A 80 -10.69 15.00 3.65
C GLN A 80 -11.58 13.80 4.04
N ASP A 81 -12.64 14.04 4.80
CA ASP A 81 -13.60 13.02 5.26
C ASP A 81 -14.95 13.08 4.55
N HIS A 82 -15.07 13.91 3.50
CA HIS A 82 -16.32 14.06 2.75
C HIS A 82 -16.71 12.74 2.06
N PRO A 83 -17.97 12.28 2.17
CA PRO A 83 -18.38 10.98 1.63
C PRO A 83 -18.23 10.86 0.11
N ASP A 84 -18.33 11.96 -0.65
CA ASP A 84 -18.17 11.95 -2.11
C ASP A 84 -16.71 12.04 -2.56
N LEU A 85 -15.76 12.11 -1.62
CA LEU A 85 -14.33 12.24 -1.94
C LEU A 85 -13.82 11.14 -2.87
N PRO A 86 -14.23 9.85 -2.74
CA PRO A 86 -13.82 8.80 -3.68
C PRO A 86 -14.19 9.09 -5.15
N GLU A 87 -15.35 9.66 -5.40
CA GLU A 87 -15.81 9.99 -6.75
C GLU A 87 -15.04 11.19 -7.32
N LEU A 88 -14.76 12.17 -6.47
CA LEU A 88 -14.02 13.38 -6.85
C LEU A 88 -12.54 13.07 -7.17
N VAL A 89 -11.92 12.21 -6.36
CA VAL A 89 -10.51 11.82 -6.50
C VAL A 89 -10.33 10.81 -7.63
N GLY A 90 -11.23 9.83 -7.73
CA GLY A 90 -11.11 8.73 -8.68
C GLY A 90 -9.88 7.83 -8.43
N ALA A 91 -9.58 6.95 -9.39
CA ALA A 91 -8.47 6.02 -9.25
C ALA A 91 -7.10 6.73 -9.32
N ARG A 92 -6.21 6.44 -8.35
CA ARG A 92 -4.88 7.03 -8.20
C ARG A 92 -3.82 5.97 -7.99
N ASP A 93 -2.61 6.23 -8.48
CA ASP A 93 -1.46 5.36 -8.30
C ASP A 93 -0.68 5.73 -7.03
N LEU A 94 -0.77 7.00 -6.61
CA LEU A 94 -0.28 7.52 -5.34
C LEU A 94 -1.32 8.44 -4.73
N ILE A 95 -1.67 8.20 -3.45
CA ILE A 95 -2.41 9.14 -2.62
C ILE A 95 -1.53 9.53 -1.44
N VAL A 96 -1.41 10.84 -1.19
CA VAL A 96 -0.66 11.40 -0.06
C VAL A 96 -1.64 12.12 0.86
N ASP A 97 -1.71 11.72 2.12
CA ASP A 97 -2.52 12.35 3.16
C ASP A 97 -1.62 13.22 4.05
N ASP A 98 -1.61 14.50 3.74
CA ASP A 98 -0.86 15.57 4.39
C ASP A 98 -1.83 16.70 4.81
N ALA A 99 -3.01 16.33 5.32
CA ALA A 99 -4.08 17.29 5.57
C ALA A 99 -4.12 17.76 7.03
N SER A 100 -4.98 17.18 7.85
CA SER A 100 -5.26 17.70 9.20
C SER A 100 -4.35 17.19 10.30
N HIS A 101 -3.66 16.09 10.10
CA HIS A 101 -2.92 15.33 11.12
C HIS A 101 -3.78 14.96 12.33
N ASP A 102 -5.10 14.88 12.16
CA ASP A 102 -6.05 14.35 13.12
C ASP A 102 -6.31 12.87 12.81
N GLY A 103 -6.10 11.99 13.82
CA GLY A 103 -6.19 10.55 13.62
C GLY A 103 -7.58 10.06 13.21
N GLN A 104 -8.66 10.73 13.59
CA GLN A 104 -10.01 10.34 13.18
C GLN A 104 -10.28 10.72 11.71
N LEU A 105 -9.88 11.93 11.34
CA LEU A 105 -10.02 12.41 9.97
C LEU A 105 -9.11 11.63 9.01
N THR A 106 -7.86 11.35 9.40
CA THR A 106 -6.94 10.52 8.61
C THR A 106 -7.41 9.07 8.48
N ALA A 107 -7.97 8.47 9.54
CA ALA A 107 -8.56 7.14 9.44
C ALA A 107 -9.73 7.14 8.45
N ARG A 108 -10.56 8.18 8.47
CA ARG A 108 -11.70 8.31 7.58
C ARG A 108 -11.29 8.54 6.13
N SER A 109 -10.31 9.43 5.86
CA SER A 109 -9.78 9.62 4.50
C SER A 109 -9.15 8.33 3.97
N PHE A 110 -8.42 7.58 4.80
CA PHE A 110 -7.88 6.28 4.41
C PHE A 110 -9.00 5.28 4.04
N GLU A 111 -10.04 5.13 4.87
CA GLU A 111 -11.19 4.25 4.57
C GLU A 111 -11.85 4.59 3.24
N LEU A 112 -12.06 5.88 2.98
CA LEU A 112 -12.70 6.36 1.76
C LEU A 112 -11.82 6.15 0.53
N LEU A 113 -10.52 6.44 0.63
CA LEU A 113 -9.64 6.54 -0.53
C LEU A 113 -8.77 5.30 -0.77
N TRP A 114 -8.61 4.39 0.20
CA TRP A 114 -7.91 3.13 -0.03
C TRP A 114 -8.46 2.32 -1.20
N PRO A 115 -9.80 2.21 -1.41
CA PRO A 115 -10.36 1.59 -2.60
C PRO A 115 -9.92 2.24 -3.90
N GLN A 116 -9.66 3.55 -3.92
CA GLN A 116 -9.24 4.32 -5.09
C GLN A 116 -7.76 4.14 -5.46
N VAL A 117 -6.93 3.68 -4.52
CA VAL A 117 -5.54 3.32 -4.84
C VAL A 117 -5.53 2.15 -5.82
N THR A 118 -4.83 2.30 -6.93
CA THR A 118 -4.70 1.24 -7.93
C THR A 118 -3.84 0.08 -7.42
N ARG A 119 -3.91 -1.06 -8.07
CA ARG A 119 -3.06 -2.21 -7.74
C ARG A 119 -1.59 -1.85 -7.97
N GLY A 120 -0.72 -2.17 -7.02
CA GLY A 120 0.68 -1.77 -7.00
C GLY A 120 0.93 -0.34 -6.54
N GLY A 121 -0.14 0.46 -6.40
CA GLY A 121 -0.08 1.83 -5.95
C GLY A 121 0.14 1.99 -4.45
N TYR A 122 0.22 3.25 -4.02
CA TYR A 122 0.59 3.63 -2.66
C TYR A 122 -0.41 4.59 -2.03
N TYR A 123 -0.61 4.42 -0.72
CA TYR A 123 -1.18 5.43 0.17
C TYR A 123 -0.11 5.83 1.18
N VAL A 124 0.20 7.12 1.28
CA VAL A 124 1.21 7.64 2.20
C VAL A 124 0.54 8.60 3.17
N ILE A 125 0.78 8.40 4.46
CA ILE A 125 0.33 9.31 5.52
C ILE A 125 1.55 10.05 6.03
N GLU A 126 1.51 11.39 6.00
CA GLU A 126 2.59 12.25 6.50
C GLU A 126 2.37 12.67 7.95
N ASP A 127 3.45 13.05 8.60
CA ASP A 127 3.50 13.67 9.94
C ASP A 127 2.74 12.89 11.02
N TRP A 128 2.67 11.56 10.90
CA TRP A 128 1.92 10.70 11.82
C TRP A 128 2.39 10.80 13.29
N TRP A 129 3.59 11.30 13.53
CA TRP A 129 4.15 11.53 14.86
C TRP A 129 3.65 12.82 15.52
N PHE A 130 3.16 13.78 14.72
CA PHE A 130 2.87 15.15 15.16
C PHE A 130 1.90 15.23 16.34
N SER A 131 0.92 14.34 16.38
CA SER A 131 -0.13 14.35 17.40
C SER A 131 0.08 13.34 18.55
N TRP A 132 1.30 12.85 18.75
CA TRP A 132 1.58 11.89 19.80
C TRP A 132 1.26 12.48 21.21
N GLY A 133 0.46 11.73 21.98
CA GLY A 133 0.01 12.14 23.30
C GLY A 133 -1.16 13.13 23.30
N MET A 134 -1.66 13.55 22.14
CA MET A 134 -2.85 14.38 22.02
C MET A 134 -4.11 13.54 21.82
N LYS A 135 -5.28 14.13 22.13
CA LYS A 135 -6.57 13.55 21.74
C LYS A 135 -6.68 13.59 20.20
N GLY A 136 -7.08 12.50 19.58
CA GLY A 136 -7.08 12.38 18.11
C GLY A 136 -5.73 11.99 17.52
N SER A 137 -4.89 11.33 18.32
CA SER A 137 -3.53 10.96 17.91
C SER A 137 -3.51 10.05 16.69
N MET A 138 -2.62 10.36 15.75
CA MET A 138 -2.28 9.53 14.58
C MET A 138 -1.71 8.16 14.97
N LEU A 139 -1.23 7.98 16.20
CA LEU A 139 -0.75 6.69 16.70
C LEU A 139 -1.83 5.60 16.61
N ALA A 140 -3.10 5.95 16.88
CA ALA A 140 -4.21 5.01 16.74
C ALA A 140 -4.39 4.54 15.29
N VAL A 141 -4.18 5.43 14.31
CA VAL A 141 -4.18 5.06 12.88
C VAL A 141 -3.06 4.06 12.61
N ALA A 142 -1.83 4.37 13.03
CA ALA A 142 -0.67 3.50 12.84
C ALA A 142 -0.89 2.10 13.44
N GLN A 143 -1.46 2.01 14.62
CA GLN A 143 -1.77 0.74 15.30
C GLN A 143 -2.85 -0.05 14.57
N ASN A 144 -3.87 0.61 14.03
CA ASN A 144 -5.00 -0.04 13.34
C ASN A 144 -4.67 -0.47 11.91
N LEU A 145 -3.58 0.01 11.32
CA LEU A 145 -3.13 -0.42 9.99
C LEU A 145 -2.47 -1.81 10.00
N LEU A 146 -1.77 -2.16 11.08
CA LEU A 146 -1.05 -3.44 11.17
C LEU A 146 -1.95 -4.67 10.95
N PRO A 147 -3.16 -4.76 11.52
CA PRO A 147 -4.06 -5.88 11.29
C PRO A 147 -4.50 -6.04 9.83
N LEU A 148 -4.36 -5.00 8.98
CA LEU A 148 -4.71 -5.08 7.57
C LEU A 148 -3.73 -5.96 6.76
N LEU A 149 -2.49 -6.14 7.28
CA LEU A 149 -1.54 -7.07 6.70
C LEU A 149 -2.07 -8.51 6.83
N GLY A 150 -2.18 -9.19 5.70
CA GLY A 150 -2.64 -10.57 5.67
C GLY A 150 -4.16 -10.78 5.80
N GLN A 151 -4.96 -9.73 5.95
CA GLN A 151 -6.42 -9.87 5.89
C GLN A 151 -6.89 -10.10 4.46
N PRO A 152 -7.63 -11.20 4.20
CA PRO A 152 -8.21 -11.45 2.89
C PRO A 152 -9.10 -10.28 2.44
N GLY A 153 -8.85 -9.76 1.24
CA GLY A 153 -9.66 -8.68 0.65
C GLY A 153 -9.16 -7.26 0.92
N GLN A 154 -8.28 -7.02 1.91
CA GLN A 154 -7.71 -5.68 2.14
C GLN A 154 -6.64 -5.30 1.13
N LEU A 155 -6.04 -6.27 0.47
CA LEU A 155 -5.05 -6.08 -0.60
C LEU A 155 -3.82 -5.25 -0.17
N VAL A 156 -3.43 -5.29 1.09
CA VAL A 156 -2.21 -4.64 1.59
C VAL A 156 -1.03 -5.56 1.35
N ALA A 157 -0.04 -5.09 0.58
CA ALA A 157 1.19 -5.83 0.30
C ALA A 157 2.25 -5.63 1.39
N ASP A 158 2.49 -4.36 1.74
CA ASP A 158 3.39 -4.00 2.83
C ASP A 158 3.00 -2.67 3.48
N ILE A 159 3.48 -2.46 4.70
CA ILE A 159 3.37 -1.20 5.43
C ILE A 159 4.74 -0.87 6.00
N ARG A 160 5.26 0.29 5.66
CA ARG A 160 6.53 0.81 6.18
C ARG A 160 6.29 2.03 7.06
N TYR A 161 6.84 1.98 8.26
CA TYR A 161 6.85 3.10 9.19
C TYR A 161 8.23 3.74 9.17
N THR A 162 8.27 5.05 8.95
CA THR A 162 9.47 5.87 9.07
C THR A 162 9.24 6.93 10.15
N TRP A 163 10.21 7.83 10.37
CA TRP A 163 10.05 8.92 11.33
C TRP A 163 8.77 9.72 11.07
N GLY A 164 8.49 10.13 9.85
CA GLY A 164 7.35 10.99 9.51
C GLY A 164 6.33 10.36 8.57
N LEU A 165 6.62 9.20 7.95
CA LEU A 165 5.75 8.60 6.96
C LEU A 165 5.25 7.22 7.39
N ILE A 166 3.98 6.95 7.11
CA ILE A 166 3.44 5.61 6.99
C ILE A 166 3.18 5.36 5.52
N ILE A 167 3.90 4.42 4.92
CA ILE A 167 3.83 4.09 3.50
C ILE A 167 3.14 2.74 3.36
N ILE A 168 1.97 2.73 2.73
CA ILE A 168 1.14 1.54 2.55
C ILE A 168 1.10 1.21 1.06
N ARG A 169 1.55 0.02 0.68
CA ARG A 169 1.51 -0.46 -0.70
C ARG A 169 0.35 -1.40 -0.92
N LYS A 170 -0.39 -1.19 -1.99
CA LYS A 170 -1.45 -2.11 -2.42
C LYS A 170 -0.88 -3.24 -3.24
N GLN A 171 -1.43 -4.45 -3.09
CA GLN A 171 -1.00 -5.61 -3.89
C GLN A 171 -1.21 -5.36 -5.38
N GLU A 172 -0.23 -5.73 -6.21
CA GLU A 172 -0.25 -5.53 -7.67
C GLU A 172 -1.32 -6.36 -8.36
N ALA A 173 -1.28 -7.63 -8.20
CA ALA A 173 -2.31 -8.57 -8.62
C ALA A 173 -2.65 -9.43 -7.42
N ARG A 174 -3.78 -10.14 -7.46
CA ARG A 174 -3.92 -11.29 -6.58
C ARG A 174 -2.63 -12.09 -6.77
N LEU A 175 -1.75 -12.06 -5.77
CA LEU A 175 -0.73 -13.09 -5.67
C LEU A 175 -1.57 -14.35 -5.67
N MET A 176 -1.65 -15.02 -6.81
CA MET A 176 -2.11 -16.39 -6.84
C MET A 176 -1.31 -17.03 -5.72
N ASN A 177 -2.03 -17.65 -4.79
CA ASN A 177 -1.38 -18.37 -3.72
C ASN A 177 -0.20 -19.12 -4.38
N LEU A 178 1.01 -19.01 -3.85
CA LEU A 178 2.19 -19.63 -4.45
C LEU A 178 1.89 -21.08 -4.84
N ARG A 179 1.05 -21.74 -4.06
CA ARG A 179 0.51 -23.07 -4.34
C ARG A 179 -0.31 -23.10 -5.64
N ASP A 180 -1.16 -22.10 -5.89
CA ASP A 180 -2.00 -22.05 -7.10
C ASP A 180 -1.15 -21.72 -8.33
N VAL A 181 -0.10 -20.87 -8.18
CA VAL A 181 0.89 -20.62 -9.24
C VAL A 181 1.69 -21.87 -9.53
N LEU A 182 2.14 -22.58 -8.51
CA LEU A 182 2.90 -23.84 -8.66
C LEU A 182 2.02 -24.93 -9.29
N HIS A 183 0.76 -25.09 -8.88
CA HIS A 183 -0.16 -26.02 -9.52
C HIS A 183 -0.40 -25.67 -10.99
N GLN A 184 -0.60 -24.38 -11.32
CA GLN A 184 -0.74 -23.98 -12.71
C GLN A 184 0.54 -24.16 -13.53
N LEU A 185 1.72 -23.90 -12.95
CA LEU A 185 3.00 -24.16 -13.61
C LEU A 185 3.24 -25.67 -13.81
N ILE A 186 2.86 -26.50 -12.86
CA ILE A 186 2.94 -27.96 -12.93
C ILE A 186 1.95 -28.47 -13.95
N ASP A 187 0.69 -28.01 -13.95
CA ASP A 187 -0.34 -28.43 -14.90
C ASP A 187 -0.03 -27.96 -16.34
N CYS A 188 0.52 -26.74 -16.51
CA CYS A 188 1.01 -26.28 -17.81
C CYS A 188 2.25 -27.03 -18.27
N GLY A 189 3.10 -27.46 -17.34
CA GLY A 189 4.32 -28.26 -17.61
C GLY A 189 3.99 -29.69 -18.02
N SER A 190 3.06 -30.35 -17.33
CA SER A 190 2.68 -31.73 -17.58
C SER A 190 2.08 -31.96 -18.98
N ALA A 191 1.58 -30.93 -19.63
CA ALA A 191 0.98 -31.01 -20.95
C ALA A 191 1.95 -30.85 -22.14
N ARG A 192 3.22 -30.46 -21.93
CA ARG A 192 4.11 -30.01 -23.03
C ARG A 192 5.57 -30.45 -22.97
N TRP A 193 6.03 -31.18 -21.94
CA TRP A 193 7.46 -31.36 -21.73
C TRP A 193 7.86 -32.83 -21.89
N PRO A 194 8.95 -33.14 -22.66
CA PRO A 194 9.52 -34.49 -22.70
C PRO A 194 10.14 -34.90 -21.37
N ASP A 195 10.35 -36.19 -21.15
CA ASP A 195 10.67 -36.85 -19.89
C ASP A 195 11.74 -36.23 -18.98
N GLU A 196 12.74 -35.53 -19.52
CA GLU A 196 13.77 -34.84 -18.70
C GLU A 196 13.22 -33.65 -17.90
N ASP A 197 12.17 -33.02 -18.39
CA ASP A 197 11.58 -31.86 -17.74
C ASP A 197 10.50 -32.25 -16.72
N GLY A 198 9.90 -33.44 -16.88
CA GLY A 198 9.01 -34.03 -15.89
C GLY A 198 9.72 -34.28 -14.55
N GLN A 199 10.98 -34.68 -14.59
CA GLN A 199 11.80 -34.87 -13.38
C GLN A 199 12.06 -33.52 -12.66
N ARG A 200 12.39 -32.46 -13.40
CA ARG A 200 12.60 -31.12 -12.83
C ARG A 200 11.35 -30.53 -12.19
N ALA A 201 10.18 -30.79 -12.79
CA ALA A 201 8.91 -30.38 -12.19
C ALA A 201 8.60 -31.14 -10.89
N ALA A 202 8.91 -32.44 -10.85
CA ALA A 202 8.79 -33.27 -9.67
C ALA A 202 9.78 -32.83 -8.57
N ASP A 203 11.03 -32.53 -8.92
CA ASP A 203 12.07 -32.03 -8.01
C ASP A 203 11.68 -30.66 -7.43
N ALA A 204 11.10 -29.77 -8.24
CA ALA A 204 10.59 -28.48 -7.79
C ALA A 204 9.40 -28.63 -6.85
N HIS A 205 8.49 -29.57 -7.15
CA HIS A 205 7.36 -29.86 -6.28
C HIS A 205 7.82 -30.39 -4.92
N GLU A 206 8.74 -31.35 -4.92
CA GLU A 206 9.33 -31.90 -3.69
C GLU A 206 10.09 -30.84 -2.89
N ALA A 207 10.83 -29.95 -3.55
CA ALA A 207 11.53 -28.83 -2.89
C ALA A 207 10.56 -27.87 -2.21
N VAL A 208 9.42 -27.57 -2.87
CA VAL A 208 8.36 -26.71 -2.33
C VAL A 208 7.65 -27.40 -1.17
N GLU A 209 7.28 -28.66 -1.31
CA GLU A 209 6.68 -29.42 -0.21
C GLU A 209 7.63 -29.50 1.00
N ARG A 210 8.92 -29.74 0.77
CA ARG A 210 9.92 -29.68 1.84
C ARG A 210 9.95 -28.32 2.52
N TYR A 211 9.89 -27.22 1.77
CA TYR A 211 9.88 -25.87 2.35
C TYR A 211 8.68 -25.63 3.26
N PHE A 212 7.48 -26.12 2.87
CA PHE A 212 6.27 -25.97 3.68
C PHE A 212 6.12 -27.02 4.80
N LEU A 213 6.78 -28.17 4.67
CA LEU A 213 6.69 -29.26 5.65
C LEU A 213 7.82 -29.23 6.69
N HIS A 214 8.89 -28.46 6.48
CA HIS A 214 9.93 -28.34 7.50
C HIS A 214 9.39 -27.66 8.76
N PRO A 215 9.73 -28.20 9.95
CA PRO A 215 9.41 -27.49 11.19
C PRO A 215 10.07 -26.11 11.17
N VAL A 216 9.30 -25.09 11.55
CA VAL A 216 9.85 -23.75 11.80
C VAL A 216 10.99 -23.92 12.83
N PRO A 217 12.21 -23.44 12.54
CA PRO A 217 13.32 -23.59 13.48
C PRO A 217 12.93 -23.05 14.86
N ASP A 218 13.30 -23.77 15.90
CA ASP A 218 13.13 -23.33 17.28
C ASP A 218 13.79 -21.94 17.44
N GLY A 219 13.03 -20.95 17.86
CA GLY A 219 13.52 -19.58 18.01
C GLY A 219 12.69 -18.51 17.29
N TYR A 220 11.64 -18.89 16.55
CA TYR A 220 10.68 -17.96 15.95
C TYR A 220 9.28 -18.14 16.54
N PRO A 221 9.02 -17.73 17.81
CA PRO A 221 7.76 -17.99 18.52
C PRO A 221 6.54 -17.26 17.92
N TRP A 222 6.75 -16.32 16.99
CA TRP A 222 5.67 -15.59 16.28
C TRP A 222 5.21 -16.26 14.98
N LEU A 223 5.90 -17.28 14.51
CA LEU A 223 5.46 -18.12 13.37
C LEU A 223 4.53 -19.22 13.88
N VAL A 224 3.33 -18.85 14.30
CA VAL A 224 2.27 -19.81 14.65
C VAL A 224 1.72 -20.40 13.34
N ARG A 225 1.83 -21.71 13.16
CA ARG A 225 1.14 -22.41 12.07
C ARG A 225 -0.37 -22.29 12.30
N PRO A 226 -1.17 -21.97 11.27
CA PRO A 226 -2.60 -22.18 11.39
C PRO A 226 -2.82 -23.69 11.70
N GLU A 227 -3.57 -23.97 12.75
CA GLU A 227 -3.94 -25.35 13.10
C GLU A 227 -4.61 -25.97 11.88
N THR A 228 -4.14 -27.12 11.47
CA THR A 228 -4.77 -27.92 10.43
C THR A 228 -6.18 -28.23 10.91
N PRO A 229 -7.22 -27.97 10.12
CA PRO A 229 -8.58 -28.36 10.52
C PRO A 229 -8.58 -29.86 10.80
N PRO A 230 -9.27 -30.32 11.85
CA PRO A 230 -9.32 -31.74 12.15
C PRO A 230 -9.85 -32.48 10.92
N GLU A 231 -9.15 -33.54 10.52
CA GLU A 231 -9.62 -34.47 9.49
C GLU A 231 -11.05 -34.86 9.80
N GLN A 232 -11.97 -34.51 8.92
CA GLN A 232 -13.33 -35.04 8.98
C GLN A 232 -13.26 -36.52 8.70
N ASP A 233 -13.40 -37.31 9.76
CA ASP A 233 -13.43 -38.75 9.72
C ASP A 233 -14.59 -39.24 8.82
N ALA A 234 -14.22 -39.71 7.65
CA ALA A 234 -15.16 -40.22 6.63
C ALA A 234 -15.67 -41.63 7.01
N ARG A 235 -16.02 -41.84 8.28
CA ARG A 235 -16.65 -43.09 8.74
C ARG A 235 -17.83 -42.83 9.64
N GLY A 236 -19.00 -42.76 9.04
CA GLY A 236 -20.29 -42.67 9.72
C GLY A 236 -21.39 -43.33 8.94
N VAL A 237 -21.19 -44.57 8.51
CA VAL A 237 -22.30 -45.47 8.20
C VAL A 237 -22.44 -46.41 9.38
N THR A 238 -23.44 -46.21 10.18
CA THR A 238 -24.00 -47.24 11.06
C THR A 238 -25.41 -47.50 10.66
N SER A 239 -25.64 -48.69 10.13
CA SER A 239 -26.87 -49.40 10.07
C SER A 239 -27.38 -49.65 11.50
N GLY A 240 -28.69 -49.46 11.73
CA GLY A 240 -29.39 -49.78 12.94
C GLY A 240 -30.77 -49.13 12.97
#